data_5dbbb6f87999e2f4b4cf9516d26dab09
#
_entry.id   5dbbb6f87999e2f4b4cf9516d26dab09
#
_cell.length_a   1.000
_cell.length_b   1.000
_cell.length_c   1.000
_cell.angle_alpha   90.00
_cell.angle_beta   90.00
_cell.angle_gamma   90.00
#
_symmetry.space_group_name_H-M   'P 1'
#
loop_
_entity.id
_entity.type
_entity.pdbx_description
1 polymer ?
#
loop_
_entity_poly.entity_id
_entity_poly.type
_entity_poly.pdbx_seq_one_letter_code
_entity_poly.pdbx_strand_id
1 'polypeptide(L)'
;LHAYGWEESMFPYAWVKNFNTYLSGMTVMSSEVKKILVDNGVYIPISVCGLGVDHIDQIDASSDYLLDNNKFTFLHISSCFPRKGIECLLQSYFQSFKANDDVILIIKTFKNPHNNIQDILQKFNKLNSNLPEILIIEEDLSPAEIKSLYLSSNALVAPSHGEGFNLTVAEAMRLGIPVITTGWGGQTDF
;
A
#
# COMPACT_ATOMS: atom_id res chain seq x y z
N LEU A 1 -1.96 20.42 -14.46
CA LEU A 1 -2.28 19.46 -13.41
C LEU A 1 -0.98 18.83 -12.90
N HIS A 2 -0.82 18.68 -11.59
CA HIS A 2 0.44 18.23 -10.97
C HIS A 2 0.28 16.87 -10.27
N ALA A 3 1.30 16.01 -10.40
CA ALA A 3 1.44 14.73 -9.71
C ALA A 3 0.15 13.91 -9.72
N TYR A 4 -0.51 13.86 -10.87
CA TYR A 4 -1.79 13.17 -11.01
C TYR A 4 -1.62 11.67 -10.83
N GLY A 5 -2.50 11.04 -10.05
CA GLY A 5 -2.52 9.60 -9.79
C GLY A 5 -3.74 8.94 -10.41
N TRP A 6 -3.56 7.68 -10.77
CA TRP A 6 -4.64 6.81 -11.23
C TRP A 6 -4.22 5.35 -11.02
N GLU A 7 -5.15 4.47 -10.66
CA GLU A 7 -4.81 3.10 -10.29
C GLU A 7 -5.46 2.03 -11.17
N GLU A 8 -6.40 2.40 -12.03
CA GLU A 8 -7.12 1.47 -12.91
C GLU A 8 -6.64 1.58 -14.36
N SER A 9 -6.70 0.48 -15.10
CA SER A 9 -6.28 0.45 -16.52
C SER A 9 -7.17 1.25 -17.46
N MET A 10 -8.43 1.48 -17.08
CA MET A 10 -9.37 2.30 -17.84
C MET A 10 -9.50 3.69 -17.26
N PHE A 11 -9.53 4.70 -18.14
CA PHE A 11 -9.71 6.09 -17.78
C PHE A 11 -11.00 6.64 -18.38
N PRO A 12 -11.85 7.37 -17.63
CA PRO A 12 -13.15 7.82 -18.12
C PRO A 12 -13.04 8.71 -19.35
N TYR A 13 -13.74 8.37 -20.43
CA TYR A 13 -13.69 9.10 -21.69
C TYR A 13 -14.02 10.60 -21.54
N ALA A 14 -14.98 10.96 -20.69
CA ALA A 14 -15.31 12.35 -20.43
C ALA A 14 -14.12 13.14 -19.84
N TRP A 15 -13.29 12.47 -19.02
CA TRP A 15 -12.10 13.08 -18.43
C TRP A 15 -10.98 13.20 -19.47
N VAL A 16 -10.81 12.22 -20.33
CA VAL A 16 -9.89 12.30 -21.48
C VAL A 16 -10.20 13.53 -22.32
N LYS A 17 -11.49 13.72 -22.69
CA LYS A 17 -11.95 14.90 -23.44
C LYS A 17 -11.63 16.21 -22.70
N ASN A 18 -11.90 16.26 -21.39
CA ASN A 18 -11.63 17.45 -20.59
C ASN A 18 -10.13 17.74 -20.50
N PHE A 19 -9.30 16.72 -20.28
CA PHE A 19 -7.85 16.90 -20.21
C PHE A 19 -7.29 17.45 -21.53
N ASN A 20 -7.67 16.84 -22.63
CA ASN A 20 -7.24 17.28 -23.97
C ASN A 20 -7.76 18.68 -24.36
N THR A 21 -8.89 19.13 -23.78
CA THR A 21 -9.49 20.44 -24.09
C THR A 21 -8.95 21.56 -23.22
N TYR A 22 -8.76 21.30 -21.95
CA TYR A 22 -8.53 22.37 -20.97
C TYR A 22 -7.11 22.40 -20.39
N LEU A 23 -6.30 21.35 -20.59
CA LEU A 23 -4.95 21.31 -20.06
C LEU A 23 -3.91 21.52 -21.17
N SER A 24 -2.90 22.33 -20.91
CA SER A 24 -1.72 22.51 -21.79
C SER A 24 -0.66 21.44 -21.56
N GLY A 25 -0.75 20.70 -20.45
CA GLY A 25 0.15 19.63 -20.05
C GLY A 25 -0.10 19.21 -18.61
N MET A 26 0.53 18.13 -18.20
CA MET A 26 0.40 17.62 -16.84
C MET A 26 1.65 16.86 -16.38
N THR A 27 1.82 16.73 -15.07
CA THR A 27 2.73 15.78 -14.48
C THR A 27 1.97 14.65 -13.79
N VAL A 28 2.51 13.47 -13.84
CA VAL A 28 1.95 12.26 -13.23
C VAL A 28 2.97 11.63 -12.29
N MET A 29 2.49 10.85 -11.33
CA MET A 29 3.32 10.30 -10.27
C MET A 29 4.13 9.07 -10.68
N SER A 30 3.83 8.44 -11.83
CA SER A 30 4.58 7.26 -12.29
C SER A 30 4.49 7.06 -13.81
N SER A 31 5.39 6.24 -14.34
CA SER A 31 5.37 5.78 -15.73
C SER A 31 4.11 4.99 -16.05
N GLU A 32 3.59 4.22 -15.10
CA GLU A 32 2.33 3.48 -15.26
C GLU A 32 1.14 4.41 -15.43
N VAL A 33 1.02 5.46 -14.61
CA VAL A 33 -0.05 6.46 -14.77
C VAL A 33 0.05 7.15 -16.13
N LYS A 34 1.26 7.51 -16.57
CA LYS A 34 1.46 8.07 -17.91
C LYS A 34 0.98 7.12 -19.00
N LYS A 35 1.38 5.85 -18.91
CA LYS A 35 0.99 4.80 -19.85
C LYS A 35 -0.54 4.67 -19.93
N ILE A 36 -1.22 4.57 -18.78
CA ILE A 36 -2.67 4.47 -18.70
C ILE A 36 -3.35 5.64 -19.41
N LEU A 37 -2.93 6.88 -19.13
CA LEU A 37 -3.52 8.07 -19.74
C LEU A 37 -3.33 8.09 -21.26
N VAL A 38 -2.15 7.77 -21.75
CA VAL A 38 -1.85 7.71 -23.20
C VAL A 38 -2.66 6.60 -23.89
N ASP A 39 -2.70 5.41 -23.31
CA ASP A 39 -3.45 4.27 -23.85
C ASP A 39 -4.95 4.55 -23.92
N ASN A 40 -5.48 5.41 -23.04
CA ASN A 40 -6.88 5.85 -23.05
C ASN A 40 -7.14 7.11 -23.90
N GLY A 41 -6.14 7.65 -24.59
CA GLY A 41 -6.30 8.73 -25.57
C GLY A 41 -6.04 10.15 -25.04
N VAL A 42 -5.34 10.30 -23.91
CA VAL A 42 -4.81 11.61 -23.51
C VAL A 42 -3.56 11.91 -24.34
N TYR A 43 -3.58 13.03 -25.11
CA TYR A 43 -2.51 13.38 -26.06
C TYR A 43 -1.77 14.68 -25.71
N ILE A 44 -2.15 15.36 -24.62
CA ILE A 44 -1.38 16.54 -24.13
C ILE A 44 0.00 16.11 -23.62
N PRO A 45 0.99 17.01 -23.53
CA PRO A 45 2.29 16.70 -22.95
C PRO A 45 2.16 16.14 -21.51
N ILE A 46 2.72 14.93 -21.26
CA ILE A 46 2.74 14.28 -19.95
C ILE A 46 4.19 14.01 -19.54
N SER A 47 4.59 14.55 -18.39
CA SER A 47 5.90 14.29 -17.78
C SER A 47 5.71 13.47 -16.50
N VAL A 48 6.55 12.45 -16.31
CA VAL A 48 6.60 11.71 -15.05
C VAL A 48 7.35 12.53 -14.01
N CYS A 49 6.75 12.69 -12.85
CA CYS A 49 7.32 13.38 -11.70
C CYS A 49 6.92 12.57 -10.47
N GLY A 50 7.80 11.69 -10.00
CA GLY A 50 7.56 10.85 -8.82
C GLY A 50 7.19 11.66 -7.59
N LEU A 51 6.74 10.96 -6.55
CA LEU A 51 6.47 11.56 -5.25
C LEU A 51 7.71 11.43 -4.35
N GLY A 52 8.05 12.51 -3.63
CA GLY A 52 9.10 12.48 -2.61
C GLY A 52 8.59 11.81 -1.34
N VAL A 53 9.46 11.04 -0.69
CA VAL A 53 9.20 10.40 0.62
C VAL A 53 10.24 10.78 1.67
N ASP A 54 11.07 11.77 1.40
CA ASP A 54 12.11 12.30 2.31
C ASP A 54 11.53 12.94 3.58
N HIS A 55 10.24 13.26 3.60
CA HIS A 55 9.54 13.69 4.82
C HIS A 55 9.68 12.65 5.96
N ILE A 56 9.78 11.36 5.64
CA ILE A 56 9.91 10.30 6.64
C ILE A 56 11.23 10.41 7.43
N ASP A 57 12.28 10.99 6.82
CA ASP A 57 13.58 11.18 7.50
C ASP A 57 13.49 12.24 8.60
N GLN A 58 12.60 13.22 8.45
CA GLN A 58 12.42 14.35 9.37
C GLN A 58 11.51 14.03 10.56
N ILE A 59 10.92 12.85 10.58
CA ILE A 59 10.03 12.39 11.65
C ILE A 59 10.85 11.57 12.64
N ASP A 60 10.85 11.94 13.91
CA ASP A 60 11.40 11.09 14.97
C ASP A 60 10.40 9.96 15.27
N ALA A 61 10.92 8.73 15.41
CA ALA A 61 10.07 7.59 15.77
C ALA A 61 9.59 7.72 17.23
N SER A 62 8.35 7.30 17.50
CA SER A 62 7.82 7.26 18.86
C SER A 62 8.40 6.08 19.64
N SER A 63 8.97 6.31 20.83
CA SER A 63 9.43 5.24 21.71
C SER A 63 8.28 4.38 22.24
N ASP A 64 7.07 4.95 22.32
CA ASP A 64 5.90 4.33 22.93
C ASP A 64 5.18 3.33 22.01
N TYR A 65 5.58 3.29 20.73
CA TYR A 65 4.95 2.44 19.70
C TYR A 65 5.91 1.44 19.05
N LEU A 66 7.04 1.19 19.70
CA LEU A 66 7.96 0.13 19.28
C LEU A 66 7.42 -1.22 19.75
N LEU A 67 7.21 -2.11 18.83
CA LEU A 67 6.76 -3.46 19.13
C LEU A 67 7.96 -4.29 19.60
N ASP A 68 8.03 -4.55 20.89
CA ASP A 68 8.99 -5.48 21.46
C ASP A 68 8.42 -6.90 21.37
N ASN A 69 8.62 -7.52 20.23
CA ASN A 69 8.29 -8.93 20.05
C ASN A 69 9.48 -9.65 19.41
N ASN A 70 9.73 -10.88 19.82
CA ASN A 70 10.80 -11.72 19.28
C ASN A 70 10.38 -12.41 17.97
N LYS A 71 9.23 -12.04 17.37
CA LYS A 71 8.68 -12.65 16.18
C LYS A 71 9.10 -11.93 14.92
N PHE A 72 9.20 -12.65 13.82
CA PHE A 72 9.35 -12.00 12.51
C PHE A 72 8.07 -11.25 12.16
N THR A 73 8.17 -9.95 12.02
CA THR A 73 7.04 -9.05 11.84
C THR A 73 6.87 -8.64 10.39
N PHE A 74 5.77 -9.08 9.78
CA PHE A 74 5.28 -8.56 8.51
C PHE A 74 4.37 -7.37 8.77
N LEU A 75 4.52 -6.30 7.97
CA LEU A 75 3.70 -5.10 8.06
C LEU A 75 2.89 -4.90 6.77
N HIS A 76 1.62 -4.58 6.90
CA HIS A 76 0.77 -4.10 5.80
C HIS A 76 0.10 -2.80 6.23
N ILE A 77 0.26 -1.73 5.44
CA ILE A 77 -0.38 -0.43 5.69
C ILE A 77 -1.24 -0.08 4.49
N SER A 78 -2.56 -0.07 4.66
CA SER A 78 -3.47 0.33 3.60
C SER A 78 -4.89 0.62 4.10
N SER A 79 -5.74 1.16 3.21
CA SER A 79 -7.18 1.28 3.43
C SER A 79 -7.94 -0.05 3.42
N CYS A 80 -7.29 -1.16 3.12
CA CYS A 80 -7.90 -2.48 2.89
C CYS A 80 -9.01 -2.48 1.82
N PHE A 81 -8.97 -1.56 0.86
CA PHE A 81 -9.82 -1.62 -0.33
C PHE A 81 -9.49 -2.89 -1.13
N PRO A 82 -10.44 -3.47 -1.89
CA PRO A 82 -10.21 -4.69 -2.67
C PRO A 82 -8.94 -4.63 -3.53
N ARG A 83 -8.65 -3.48 -4.14
CA ARG A 83 -7.43 -3.30 -4.94
C ARG A 83 -6.12 -3.40 -4.15
N LYS A 84 -6.16 -3.26 -2.82
CA LYS A 84 -4.97 -3.39 -1.95
C LYS A 84 -4.55 -4.84 -1.70
N GLY A 85 -5.33 -5.82 -2.20
CA GLY A 85 -4.97 -7.22 -2.20
C GLY A 85 -5.01 -7.90 -0.83
N ILE A 86 -5.80 -7.37 0.12
CA ILE A 86 -5.86 -7.88 1.50
C ILE A 86 -6.27 -9.35 1.58
N GLU A 87 -7.20 -9.79 0.71
CA GLU A 87 -7.64 -11.18 0.69
C GLU A 87 -6.51 -12.11 0.24
N CYS A 88 -5.77 -11.73 -0.80
CA CYS A 88 -4.59 -12.45 -1.28
C CYS A 88 -3.49 -12.52 -0.19
N LEU A 89 -3.25 -11.41 0.52
CA LEU A 89 -2.30 -11.36 1.62
C LEU A 89 -2.67 -12.36 2.72
N LEU A 90 -3.91 -12.31 3.22
CA LEU A 90 -4.38 -13.17 4.30
C LEU A 90 -4.36 -14.65 3.88
N GLN A 91 -4.81 -14.96 2.65
CA GLN A 91 -4.78 -16.31 2.14
C GLN A 91 -3.35 -16.86 2.08
N SER A 92 -2.41 -16.09 1.54
CA SER A 92 -1.00 -16.48 1.44
C SER A 92 -0.36 -16.66 2.82
N TYR A 93 -0.64 -15.74 3.76
CA TYR A 93 -0.13 -15.79 5.12
C TYR A 93 -0.62 -17.02 5.87
N PHE A 94 -1.91 -17.35 5.81
CA PHE A 94 -2.51 -18.54 6.45
C PHE A 94 -2.11 -19.86 5.79
N GLN A 95 -1.74 -19.85 4.52
CA GLN A 95 -1.18 -21.04 3.87
C GLN A 95 0.27 -21.28 4.25
N SER A 96 1.03 -20.24 4.50
CA SER A 96 2.47 -20.29 4.76
C SER A 96 2.81 -20.57 6.21
N PHE A 97 1.99 -20.09 7.16
CA PHE A 97 2.30 -20.10 8.60
C PHE A 97 1.19 -20.71 9.44
N LYS A 98 1.53 -21.13 10.68
CA LYS A 98 0.66 -21.74 11.69
C LYS A 98 0.76 -20.99 13.02
N ALA A 99 -0.13 -21.32 13.97
CA ALA A 99 -0.21 -20.68 15.28
C ALA A 99 1.09 -20.72 16.10
N ASN A 100 1.94 -21.74 15.90
CA ASN A 100 3.17 -21.94 16.65
C ASN A 100 4.42 -21.36 15.96
N ASP A 101 4.27 -20.75 14.79
CA ASP A 101 5.39 -20.11 14.11
C ASP A 101 5.70 -18.73 14.73
N ASP A 102 6.97 -18.41 14.85
CA ASP A 102 7.44 -17.14 15.41
C ASP A 102 7.30 -15.99 14.40
N VAL A 103 6.06 -15.77 13.96
CA VAL A 103 5.69 -14.71 13.01
C VAL A 103 4.47 -13.95 13.48
N ILE A 104 4.34 -12.70 13.07
CA ILE A 104 3.14 -11.87 13.24
C ILE A 104 2.92 -11.02 11.98
N LEU A 105 1.66 -10.90 11.57
CA LEU A 105 1.24 -9.96 10.53
C LEU A 105 0.52 -8.77 11.18
N ILE A 106 1.09 -7.59 11.04
CA ILE A 106 0.47 -6.34 11.50
C ILE A 106 -0.20 -5.68 10.32
N ILE A 107 -1.48 -5.37 10.46
CA ILE A 107 -2.27 -4.68 9.46
C ILE A 107 -2.73 -3.35 10.03
N LYS A 108 -2.07 -2.26 9.60
CA LYS A 108 -2.50 -0.90 9.89
C LYS A 108 -3.51 -0.45 8.84
N THR A 109 -4.71 -0.16 9.27
CA THR A 109 -5.82 0.26 8.43
C THR A 109 -6.68 1.31 9.13
N PHE A 110 -7.86 1.60 8.61
CA PHE A 110 -8.86 2.46 9.22
C PHE A 110 -10.28 2.00 8.79
N LYS A 111 -11.27 2.37 9.58
CA LYS A 111 -12.67 2.04 9.28
C LYS A 111 -13.15 2.81 8.06
N ASN A 112 -13.64 2.09 7.07
CA ASN A 112 -14.26 2.66 5.87
C ASN A 112 -15.26 1.66 5.26
N PRO A 113 -16.19 2.10 4.39
CA PRO A 113 -17.23 1.22 3.84
C PRO A 113 -16.75 0.03 3.01
N HIS A 114 -15.49 0.07 2.54
CA HIS A 114 -14.90 -0.97 1.70
C HIS A 114 -13.90 -1.86 2.46
N ASN A 115 -13.67 -1.58 3.74
CA ASN A 115 -12.82 -2.38 4.59
C ASN A 115 -13.64 -3.52 5.21
N ASN A 116 -13.47 -4.71 4.67
CA ASN A 116 -14.16 -5.92 5.10
C ASN A 116 -13.23 -6.94 5.78
N ILE A 117 -12.09 -6.47 6.31
CA ILE A 117 -11.06 -7.34 6.89
C ILE A 117 -11.62 -8.25 7.99
N GLN A 118 -12.52 -7.75 8.83
CA GLN A 118 -13.11 -8.52 9.92
C GLN A 118 -13.96 -9.69 9.38
N ASP A 119 -14.73 -9.46 8.32
CA ASP A 119 -15.54 -10.51 7.68
C ASP A 119 -14.64 -11.59 7.03
N ILE A 120 -13.54 -11.16 6.42
CA ILE A 120 -12.56 -12.09 5.82
C ILE A 120 -11.93 -12.95 6.92
N LEU A 121 -11.47 -12.36 8.02
CA LEU A 121 -10.89 -13.08 9.15
C LEU A 121 -11.86 -14.06 9.78
N GLN A 122 -13.13 -13.67 9.95
CA GLN A 122 -14.16 -14.59 10.47
C GLN A 122 -14.35 -15.82 9.59
N LYS A 123 -14.27 -15.68 8.26
CA LYS A 123 -14.34 -16.81 7.33
C LYS A 123 -13.16 -17.78 7.55
N PHE A 124 -11.94 -17.25 7.64
CA PHE A 124 -10.74 -18.07 7.88
C PHE A 124 -10.78 -18.76 9.25
N ASN A 125 -11.16 -18.06 10.31
CA ASN A 125 -11.27 -18.60 11.66
C ASN A 125 -12.29 -19.76 11.78
N LYS A 126 -13.37 -19.72 10.99
CA LYS A 126 -14.35 -20.81 10.93
C LYS A 126 -13.80 -22.06 10.24
N LEU A 127 -12.85 -21.92 9.35
CA LEU A 127 -12.29 -23.00 8.55
C LEU A 127 -11.06 -23.66 9.19
N ASN A 128 -10.31 -22.91 10.00
CA ASN A 128 -9.06 -23.37 10.60
C ASN A 128 -8.83 -22.68 11.95
N SER A 129 -8.62 -23.47 12.98
CA SER A 129 -8.29 -22.99 14.34
C SER A 129 -6.78 -22.84 14.60
N ASN A 130 -5.93 -23.25 13.66
CA ASN A 130 -4.47 -23.19 13.78
C ASN A 130 -3.89 -22.09 12.88
N LEU A 131 -4.40 -20.87 13.04
CA LEU A 131 -3.94 -19.70 12.29
C LEU A 131 -2.81 -18.96 13.00
N PRO A 132 -1.84 -18.40 12.26
CA PRO A 132 -0.78 -17.57 12.82
C PRO A 132 -1.32 -16.24 13.35
N GLU A 133 -0.51 -15.55 14.15
CA GLU A 133 -0.91 -14.32 14.81
C GLU A 133 -1.10 -13.16 13.82
N ILE A 134 -2.17 -12.39 14.03
CA ILE A 134 -2.46 -11.13 13.33
C ILE A 134 -2.82 -10.05 14.34
N LEU A 135 -2.24 -8.87 14.17
CA LEU A 135 -2.62 -7.64 14.88
C LEU A 135 -3.23 -6.65 13.89
N ILE A 136 -4.46 -6.22 14.15
CA ILE A 136 -5.11 -5.15 13.36
C ILE A 136 -5.11 -3.86 14.18
N ILE A 137 -4.61 -2.78 13.57
CA ILE A 137 -4.55 -1.44 14.14
C ILE A 137 -5.47 -0.55 13.31
N GLU A 138 -6.62 -0.17 13.87
CA GLU A 138 -7.60 0.69 13.20
C GLU A 138 -7.60 2.13 13.74
N GLU A 139 -6.94 2.37 14.88
CA GLU A 139 -6.78 3.70 15.47
C GLU A 139 -5.98 4.63 14.54
N ASP A 140 -6.27 5.91 14.60
CA ASP A 140 -5.44 6.93 13.95
C ASP A 140 -4.09 7.03 14.67
N LEU A 141 -3.03 6.87 13.91
CA LEU A 141 -1.66 6.98 14.38
C LEU A 141 -1.01 8.25 13.89
N SER A 142 -0.21 8.88 14.73
CA SER A 142 0.65 9.99 14.34
C SER A 142 1.73 9.55 13.35
N PRO A 143 2.32 10.46 12.58
CA PRO A 143 3.46 10.13 11.72
C PRO A 143 4.63 9.46 12.44
N ALA A 144 4.89 9.84 13.70
CA ALA A 144 5.93 9.23 14.54
C ALA A 144 5.63 7.76 14.86
N GLU A 145 4.38 7.43 15.18
CA GLU A 145 3.93 6.05 15.43
C GLU A 145 3.93 5.19 14.16
N ILE A 146 3.54 5.76 13.01
CA ILE A 146 3.64 5.07 11.71
C ILE A 146 5.11 4.75 11.39
N LYS A 147 6.02 5.71 11.59
CA LYS A 147 7.46 5.44 11.41
C LYS A 147 7.95 4.33 12.35
N SER A 148 7.46 4.30 13.58
CA SER A 148 7.81 3.24 14.55
C SER A 148 7.30 1.87 14.10
N LEU A 149 6.11 1.77 13.51
CA LEU A 149 5.61 0.52 12.92
C LEU A 149 6.54 0.01 11.80
N TYR A 150 6.98 0.89 10.90
CA TYR A 150 7.97 0.52 9.90
C TYR A 150 9.23 -0.04 10.56
N LEU A 151 9.84 0.72 11.46
CA LEU A 151 11.12 0.36 12.09
C LEU A 151 11.04 -0.89 12.98
N SER A 152 9.87 -1.22 13.50
CA SER A 152 9.63 -2.45 14.28
C SER A 152 9.32 -3.66 13.40
N SER A 153 9.31 -3.51 12.08
CA SER A 153 8.92 -4.56 11.14
C SER A 153 10.12 -5.10 10.37
N ASN A 154 10.09 -6.39 10.05
CA ASN A 154 11.15 -7.05 9.29
C ASN A 154 10.91 -7.01 7.78
N ALA A 155 9.64 -6.88 7.35
CA ALA A 155 9.27 -6.73 5.95
C ALA A 155 7.92 -6.03 5.80
N LEU A 156 7.79 -5.16 4.79
CA LEU A 156 6.50 -4.65 4.33
C LEU A 156 5.93 -5.56 3.24
N VAL A 157 4.62 -5.86 3.32
CA VAL A 157 3.90 -6.64 2.29
C VAL A 157 2.77 -5.81 1.70
N ALA A 158 2.83 -5.54 0.40
CA ALA A 158 1.88 -4.69 -0.32
C ALA A 158 1.46 -5.33 -1.66
N PRO A 159 0.59 -6.38 -1.66
CA PRO A 159 0.22 -7.13 -2.86
C PRO A 159 -0.91 -6.43 -3.62
N SER A 160 -0.81 -5.14 -3.83
CA SER A 160 -1.84 -4.34 -4.50
C SER A 160 -2.04 -4.75 -5.96
N HIS A 161 -3.29 -4.77 -6.42
CA HIS A 161 -3.66 -5.04 -7.81
C HIS A 161 -3.49 -3.81 -8.72
N GLY A 162 -3.42 -2.61 -8.15
CA GLY A 162 -3.21 -1.36 -8.88
C GLY A 162 -2.77 -0.24 -7.95
N GLU A 163 -1.71 0.45 -8.35
CA GLU A 163 -1.14 1.61 -7.63
C GLU A 163 -0.65 2.65 -8.61
N GLY A 164 -1.02 3.90 -8.33
CA GLY A 164 -0.47 5.03 -9.08
C GLY A 164 0.98 5.32 -8.72
N PHE A 165 1.39 5.10 -7.46
CA PHE A 165 2.76 5.27 -6.97
C PHE A 165 3.12 4.25 -5.89
N ASN A 166 2.32 4.12 -4.85
CA ASN A 166 2.52 3.30 -3.65
C ASN A 166 3.48 3.93 -2.62
N LEU A 167 3.03 4.99 -1.96
CA LEU A 167 3.81 5.72 -0.95
C LEU A 167 4.33 4.81 0.16
N THR A 168 3.52 3.86 0.65
CA THR A 168 3.93 2.97 1.75
C THR A 168 5.11 2.08 1.38
N VAL A 169 5.20 1.65 0.12
CA VAL A 169 6.35 0.91 -0.41
C VAL A 169 7.58 1.81 -0.47
N ALA A 170 7.43 3.03 -1.00
CA ALA A 170 8.54 3.98 -1.10
C ALA A 170 9.08 4.39 0.28
N GLU A 171 8.20 4.62 1.26
CA GLU A 171 8.58 4.93 2.65
C GLU A 171 9.34 3.77 3.30
N ALA A 172 8.85 2.52 3.16
CA ALA A 172 9.51 1.34 3.67
C ALA A 172 10.92 1.17 3.07
N MET A 173 11.04 1.32 1.75
CA MET A 173 12.33 1.24 1.05
C MET A 173 13.28 2.35 1.50
N ARG A 174 12.78 3.58 1.70
CA ARG A 174 13.57 4.70 2.22
C ARG A 174 14.12 4.42 3.63
N LEU A 175 13.36 3.71 4.46
CA LEU A 175 13.77 3.29 5.80
C LEU A 175 14.62 2.01 5.80
N GLY A 176 14.95 1.44 4.64
CA GLY A 176 15.76 0.22 4.51
C GLY A 176 15.01 -1.07 4.85
N ILE A 177 13.68 -1.04 4.87
CA ILE A 177 12.85 -2.21 5.19
C ILE A 177 12.63 -3.03 3.91
N PRO A 178 12.89 -4.34 3.92
CA PRO A 178 12.58 -5.23 2.82
C PRO A 178 11.09 -5.14 2.42
N VAL A 179 10.82 -5.16 1.11
CA VAL A 179 9.46 -5.03 0.58
C VAL A 179 9.09 -6.23 -0.28
N ILE A 180 7.90 -6.77 -0.04
CA ILE A 180 7.24 -7.76 -0.89
C ILE A 180 6.05 -7.06 -1.54
N THR A 181 6.12 -6.81 -2.83
CA THR A 181 5.07 -6.10 -3.57
C THR A 181 4.84 -6.70 -4.95
N THR A 182 3.74 -6.33 -5.58
CA THR A 182 3.42 -6.73 -6.95
C THR A 182 4.41 -6.07 -7.91
N GLY A 183 4.99 -6.81 -8.85
CA GLY A 183 5.89 -6.30 -9.92
C GLY A 183 5.13 -5.59 -11.04
N TRP A 184 4.16 -4.75 -10.70
CA TRP A 184 3.24 -4.06 -11.59
C TRP A 184 2.69 -2.80 -10.89
N GLY A 185 2.47 -1.72 -11.67
CA GLY A 185 1.98 -0.45 -11.15
C GLY A 185 3.09 0.56 -10.86
N GLY A 186 2.73 1.69 -10.25
CA GLY A 186 3.65 2.81 -10.04
C GLY A 186 4.86 2.51 -9.16
N GLN A 187 4.79 1.51 -8.30
CA GLN A 187 5.92 1.07 -7.45
C GLN A 187 7.07 0.43 -8.23
N THR A 188 6.93 0.20 -9.52
CA THR A 188 8.01 -0.32 -10.37
C THR A 188 8.96 0.76 -10.89
N ASP A 189 8.69 2.01 -10.60
CA ASP A 189 9.52 3.16 -11.01
C ASP A 189 10.69 3.44 -10.03
N PHE A 190 10.72 2.78 -8.86
CA PHE A 190 11.73 2.98 -7.82
C PHE A 190 12.12 1.69 -7.11
#